data_a805ecb259dca79bc8357c4405402f57
#
_entry.id   a805ecb259dca79bc8357c4405402f57
#
_cell.length_a   1.000
_cell.length_b   1.000
_cell.length_c   1.000
_cell.angle_alpha   90.00
_cell.angle_beta   90.00
_cell.angle_gamma   90.00
#
_symmetry.space_group_name_H-M   'P 1'
#
loop_
_entity.id
_entity.type
_entity.pdbx_description
1 polymer ?
#
loop_
_entity_poly.entity_id
_entity_poly.type
_entity_poly.pdbx_seq_one_letter_code
_entity_poly.pdbx_strand_id
1 'polypeptide(L)'
;MGGTKFIQMTVGIILCATLMVSVDQLSAQDAKSPGPDGQFLTLASPIDGEDYALVSRWALKLQDQAKREQRPMFLVLQIPDGASQFHQVYGLADFLTGTEIPDVTIIAWLPESVTGHNAILALSAQEIAIAPDAELGNIGRGKAVPADKREQVLQLIRRGRNPLVNDSIVEAMMNPAADLQQATIIVGEGAEESREVRFLSSTEIRKLQDDGVMVPEVNEVKPSGAVGSFT
;
A
#
# COMPACT_ATOMS: atom_id res chain seq x y z
N MET A 1 76.39 20.51 -71.21
CA MET A 1 76.59 20.67 -69.78
C MET A 1 75.20 20.52 -69.14
N GLY A 2 74.96 19.52 -68.36
CA GLY A 2 73.69 19.30 -67.72
C GLY A 2 73.53 17.84 -67.29
N GLY A 3 73.75 17.58 -66.04
CA GLY A 3 73.75 16.22 -65.44
C GLY A 3 72.37 15.67 -65.19
N THR A 4 72.18 14.48 -65.62
CA THR A 4 70.99 13.66 -65.38
C THR A 4 71.12 12.98 -64.05
N LYS A 5 70.21 13.30 -63.10
CA LYS A 5 70.12 12.56 -61.82
C LYS A 5 69.04 11.51 -61.93
N PHE A 6 69.45 10.27 -61.77
CA PHE A 6 68.58 9.12 -61.59
C PHE A 6 67.86 9.19 -60.18
N ILE A 7 66.58 9.06 -60.23
CA ILE A 7 65.77 8.86 -59.01
C ILE A 7 65.47 7.36 -58.89
N GLN A 8 66.04 6.74 -57.88
CA GLN A 8 65.71 5.37 -57.48
C GLN A 8 64.36 5.32 -56.84
N MET A 9 63.51 4.52 -57.43
CA MET A 9 62.14 4.25 -56.90
C MET A 9 62.24 3.06 -55.99
N THR A 10 62.13 3.35 -54.68
CA THR A 10 62.09 2.32 -53.64
C THR A 10 60.66 1.84 -53.51
N VAL A 11 60.41 0.59 -53.90
CA VAL A 11 59.09 -0.07 -53.68
C VAL A 11 59.00 -0.47 -52.21
N GLY A 12 58.19 0.27 -51.46
CA GLY A 12 57.84 -0.09 -50.09
C GLY A 12 56.71 -1.12 -50.09
N ILE A 13 57.01 -2.32 -49.62
CA ILE A 13 56.03 -3.37 -49.38
C ILE A 13 55.28 -2.98 -48.05
N ILE A 14 54.03 -2.55 -48.18
CA ILE A 14 53.14 -2.34 -47.07
C ILE A 14 52.60 -3.72 -46.66
N LEU A 15 53.10 -4.23 -45.56
CA LEU A 15 52.59 -5.42 -44.86
C LEU A 15 51.30 -5.06 -44.14
N CYS A 16 50.14 -5.36 -44.74
CA CYS A 16 48.85 -5.25 -44.12
C CYS A 16 48.71 -6.32 -43.02
N ALA A 17 49.03 -5.96 -41.79
CA ALA A 17 48.70 -6.78 -40.62
C ALA A 17 47.17 -6.69 -40.38
N THR A 18 46.44 -7.67 -40.84
CA THR A 18 45.02 -7.88 -40.47
C THR A 18 44.94 -8.23 -39.01
N LEU A 19 44.63 -7.25 -38.16
CA LEU A 19 44.16 -7.47 -36.81
C LEU A 19 42.82 -8.18 -36.90
N MET A 20 42.80 -9.48 -36.69
CA MET A 20 41.58 -10.21 -36.33
C MET A 20 41.17 -9.76 -34.93
N VAL A 21 40.26 -8.81 -34.86
CA VAL A 21 39.50 -8.52 -33.63
C VAL A 21 38.57 -9.70 -33.41
N SER A 22 38.96 -10.59 -32.52
CA SER A 22 38.06 -11.59 -31.96
C SER A 22 36.95 -10.82 -31.26
N VAL A 23 35.80 -10.71 -31.90
CA VAL A 23 34.57 -10.33 -31.23
C VAL A 23 34.21 -11.50 -30.33
N ASP A 24 34.70 -11.44 -29.07
CA ASP A 24 34.13 -12.24 -28.02
C ASP A 24 32.65 -11.95 -28.07
N GLN A 25 31.88 -12.91 -28.54
CA GLN A 25 30.43 -12.94 -28.32
C GLN A 25 30.25 -12.88 -26.79
N LEU A 26 30.01 -11.69 -26.25
CA LEU A 26 29.33 -11.56 -24.98
C LEU A 26 28.05 -12.38 -25.18
N SER A 27 28.07 -13.59 -24.66
CA SER A 27 26.87 -14.35 -24.43
C SER A 27 25.98 -13.42 -23.60
N ALA A 28 24.95 -12.89 -24.22
CA ALA A 28 23.87 -12.28 -23.51
C ALA A 28 23.38 -13.40 -22.54
N GLN A 29 23.87 -13.35 -21.32
CA GLN A 29 23.26 -14.16 -20.27
C GLN A 29 21.78 -13.88 -20.39
N ASP A 30 21.00 -14.93 -20.65
CA ASP A 30 19.55 -14.88 -20.58
C ASP A 30 19.21 -14.23 -19.24
N ALA A 31 19.02 -12.91 -19.25
CA ALA A 31 18.47 -12.19 -18.15
C ALA A 31 17.07 -12.79 -18.00
N LYS A 32 16.96 -13.77 -17.12
CA LYS A 32 15.68 -14.40 -16.78
C LYS A 32 14.71 -13.26 -16.56
N SER A 33 13.71 -13.16 -17.44
CA SER A 33 12.70 -12.11 -17.31
C SER A 33 12.26 -12.02 -15.86
N PRO A 34 12.26 -10.83 -15.26
CA PRO A 34 11.83 -10.71 -13.87
C PRO A 34 10.46 -11.39 -13.73
N GLY A 35 10.28 -12.14 -12.67
CA GLY A 35 8.99 -12.76 -12.35
C GLY A 35 7.89 -11.69 -12.23
N PRO A 36 6.62 -12.10 -12.11
CA PRO A 36 5.53 -11.15 -11.92
C PRO A 36 5.79 -10.30 -10.66
N ASP A 37 5.43 -9.03 -10.73
CA ASP A 37 5.63 -8.06 -9.64
C ASP A 37 4.75 -8.35 -8.42
N GLY A 38 3.79 -9.25 -8.54
CA GLY A 38 2.86 -9.56 -7.45
C GLY A 38 1.95 -10.74 -7.71
N GLN A 39 1.04 -10.95 -6.77
CA GLN A 39 0.03 -11.99 -6.79
C GLN A 39 -1.35 -11.39 -6.49
N PHE A 40 -2.35 -11.83 -7.22
CA PHE A 40 -3.76 -11.56 -6.93
C PHE A 40 -4.38 -12.80 -6.27
N LEU A 41 -5.08 -12.60 -5.14
CA LEU A 41 -5.82 -13.64 -4.44
C LEU A 41 -7.25 -13.16 -4.19
N THR A 42 -8.23 -14.03 -4.44
CA THR A 42 -9.63 -13.82 -4.05
C THR A 42 -9.87 -14.61 -2.77
N LEU A 43 -10.30 -13.94 -1.72
CA LEU A 43 -10.64 -14.57 -0.45
C LEU A 43 -12.09 -15.08 -0.48
N ALA A 44 -12.34 -16.14 0.27
CA ALA A 44 -13.69 -16.63 0.47
C ALA A 44 -14.40 -15.87 1.62
N SER A 45 -15.72 -15.98 1.68
CA SER A 45 -16.49 -15.54 2.86
C SER A 45 -17.30 -16.73 3.40
N PRO A 46 -17.15 -17.06 4.68
CA PRO A 46 -16.35 -16.38 5.71
C PRO A 46 -14.83 -16.62 5.54
N ILE A 47 -14.02 -15.63 5.87
CA ILE A 47 -12.56 -15.76 5.95
C ILE A 47 -12.22 -16.70 7.11
N ASP A 48 -11.36 -17.67 6.87
CA ASP A 48 -11.01 -18.72 7.82
C ASP A 48 -9.51 -19.06 7.84
N GLY A 49 -9.15 -20.20 8.45
CA GLY A 49 -7.78 -20.65 8.56
C GLY A 49 -7.13 -21.06 7.22
N GLU A 50 -7.92 -21.45 6.23
CA GLU A 50 -7.41 -21.79 4.89
C GLU A 50 -7.00 -20.52 4.15
N ASP A 51 -7.80 -19.45 4.24
CA ASP A 51 -7.44 -18.13 3.71
C ASP A 51 -6.17 -17.60 4.39
N TYR A 52 -6.07 -17.72 5.73
CA TYR A 52 -4.86 -17.35 6.45
C TYR A 52 -3.62 -18.10 5.91
N ALA A 53 -3.71 -19.42 5.76
CA ALA A 53 -2.61 -20.24 5.27
C ALA A 53 -2.26 -19.92 3.80
N LEU A 54 -3.24 -19.59 2.97
CA LEU A 54 -3.04 -19.20 1.58
C LEU A 54 -2.32 -17.84 1.49
N VAL A 55 -2.85 -16.84 2.17
CA VAL A 55 -2.31 -15.47 2.13
C VAL A 55 -0.91 -15.42 2.72
N SER A 56 -0.69 -16.01 3.90
CA SER A 56 0.64 -16.01 4.55
C SER A 56 1.69 -16.71 3.69
N ARG A 57 1.37 -17.83 3.08
CA ARG A 57 2.28 -18.53 2.17
C ARG A 57 2.69 -17.67 0.97
N TRP A 58 1.73 -16.98 0.34
CA TRP A 58 2.02 -16.12 -0.80
C TRP A 58 2.77 -14.85 -0.39
N ALA A 59 2.40 -14.23 0.72
CA ALA A 59 3.09 -13.07 1.25
C ALA A 59 4.57 -13.35 1.55
N LEU A 60 4.86 -14.47 2.22
CA LEU A 60 6.23 -14.88 2.51
C LEU A 60 7.01 -15.23 1.24
N LYS A 61 6.38 -15.89 0.26
CA LYS A 61 7.01 -16.18 -1.04
C LYS A 61 7.36 -14.89 -1.79
N LEU A 62 6.46 -13.90 -1.79
CA LEU A 62 6.71 -12.59 -2.39
C LEU A 62 7.81 -11.83 -1.64
N GLN A 63 7.84 -11.91 -0.31
CA GLN A 63 8.90 -11.33 0.51
C GLN A 63 10.28 -11.92 0.16
N ASP A 64 10.37 -13.23 -0.01
CA ASP A 64 11.61 -13.87 -0.45
C ASP A 64 12.00 -13.46 -1.87
N GLN A 65 11.03 -13.26 -2.75
CA GLN A 65 11.26 -12.75 -4.10
C GLN A 65 11.73 -11.29 -4.07
N ALA A 66 11.08 -10.43 -3.28
CA ALA A 66 11.46 -9.03 -3.10
C ALA A 66 12.93 -8.91 -2.66
N LYS A 67 13.36 -9.72 -1.68
CA LYS A 67 14.75 -9.76 -1.22
C LYS A 67 15.73 -10.20 -2.29
N ARG A 68 15.39 -11.23 -3.11
CA ARG A 68 16.27 -11.71 -4.19
C ARG A 68 16.39 -10.72 -5.33
N GLU A 69 15.30 -10.06 -5.69
CA GLU A 69 15.23 -9.15 -6.83
C GLU A 69 15.49 -7.70 -6.46
N GLN A 70 15.65 -7.41 -5.17
CA GLN A 70 15.89 -6.06 -4.61
C GLN A 70 14.86 -5.03 -5.09
N ARG A 71 13.59 -5.43 -5.14
CA ARG A 71 12.47 -4.58 -5.54
C ARG A 71 11.21 -4.94 -4.75
N PRO A 72 10.30 -3.98 -4.52
CA PRO A 72 9.04 -4.27 -3.83
C PRO A 72 8.17 -5.22 -4.65
N MET A 73 7.36 -6.02 -3.94
CA MET A 73 6.35 -6.91 -4.51
C MET A 73 4.95 -6.51 -4.04
N PHE A 74 3.95 -6.93 -4.79
CA PHE A 74 2.55 -6.60 -4.51
C PHE A 74 1.74 -7.86 -4.21
N LEU A 75 0.91 -7.79 -3.18
CA LEU A 75 -0.10 -8.80 -2.90
C LEU A 75 -1.48 -8.12 -2.92
N VAL A 76 -2.25 -8.40 -3.96
CA VAL A 76 -3.60 -7.88 -4.10
C VAL A 76 -4.57 -8.89 -3.53
N LEU A 77 -5.37 -8.47 -2.55
CA LEU A 77 -6.39 -9.27 -1.90
C LEU A 77 -7.78 -8.76 -2.30
N GLN A 78 -8.52 -9.52 -3.07
CA GLN A 78 -9.95 -9.25 -3.26
C GLN A 78 -10.68 -9.71 -2.01
N ILE A 79 -11.28 -8.76 -1.30
CA ILE A 79 -11.95 -8.99 -0.03
C ILE A 79 -13.45 -8.98 -0.25
N PRO A 80 -14.16 -10.10 0.05
CA PRO A 80 -15.60 -10.18 -0.08
C PRO A 80 -16.32 -9.52 1.12
N ASP A 81 -17.57 -9.13 0.94
CA ASP A 81 -18.45 -8.84 2.07
C ASP A 81 -18.65 -10.10 2.93
N GLY A 82 -18.85 -9.92 4.22
CA GLY A 82 -19.17 -11.07 5.05
C GLY A 82 -18.96 -10.89 6.54
N ALA A 83 -19.54 -11.85 7.27
CA ALA A 83 -19.51 -11.93 8.73
C ALA A 83 -18.52 -12.98 9.23
N SER A 84 -17.27 -12.87 8.84
CA SER A 84 -16.21 -13.74 9.34
C SER A 84 -16.01 -13.57 10.85
N GLN A 85 -15.47 -14.59 11.50
CA GLN A 85 -15.19 -14.51 12.93
C GLN A 85 -14.08 -13.50 13.21
N PHE A 86 -14.26 -12.66 14.22
CA PHE A 86 -13.32 -11.59 14.55
C PHE A 86 -11.88 -12.08 14.66
N HIS A 87 -11.64 -13.18 15.39
CA HIS A 87 -10.29 -13.68 15.61
C HIS A 87 -9.58 -14.16 14.33
N GLN A 88 -10.33 -14.67 13.34
CA GLN A 88 -9.77 -15.10 12.05
C GLN A 88 -9.31 -13.88 11.24
N VAL A 89 -10.19 -12.90 11.10
CA VAL A 89 -9.86 -11.66 10.38
C VAL A 89 -8.76 -10.89 11.08
N TYR A 90 -8.85 -10.76 12.40
CA TYR A 90 -7.83 -10.06 13.19
C TYR A 90 -6.46 -10.74 13.07
N GLY A 91 -6.40 -12.06 13.18
CA GLY A 91 -5.13 -12.80 13.05
C GLY A 91 -4.47 -12.61 11.68
N LEU A 92 -5.27 -12.62 10.60
CA LEU A 92 -4.76 -12.36 9.26
C LEU A 92 -4.28 -10.90 9.11
N ALA A 93 -5.06 -9.94 9.57
CA ALA A 93 -4.71 -8.53 9.55
C ALA A 93 -3.46 -8.22 10.40
N ASP A 94 -3.31 -8.89 11.55
CA ASP A 94 -2.12 -8.80 12.41
C ASP A 94 -0.86 -9.28 11.70
N PHE A 95 -0.93 -10.40 10.99
CA PHE A 95 0.16 -10.89 10.14
C PHE A 95 0.51 -9.89 9.03
N LEU A 96 -0.49 -9.35 8.31
CA LEU A 96 -0.27 -8.42 7.19
C LEU A 96 0.34 -7.07 7.63
N THR A 97 0.07 -6.63 8.86
CA THR A 97 0.65 -5.41 9.44
C THR A 97 1.94 -5.68 10.22
N GLY A 98 2.35 -6.93 10.31
CA GLY A 98 3.57 -7.37 10.98
C GLY A 98 4.86 -6.99 10.26
N THR A 99 5.98 -7.41 10.84
CA THR A 99 7.34 -7.11 10.36
C THR A 99 7.92 -8.20 9.46
N GLU A 100 7.18 -9.29 9.21
CA GLU A 100 7.65 -10.44 8.46
C GLU A 100 7.73 -10.17 6.95
N ILE A 101 6.94 -9.22 6.45
CA ILE A 101 6.78 -8.93 5.02
C ILE A 101 6.99 -7.44 4.69
N PRO A 102 8.12 -6.82 5.11
CA PRO A 102 8.34 -5.37 4.97
C PRO A 102 8.41 -4.89 3.51
N ASP A 103 8.83 -5.75 2.57
CA ASP A 103 9.02 -5.43 1.16
C ASP A 103 7.83 -5.86 0.28
N VAL A 104 6.72 -6.28 0.90
CA VAL A 104 5.47 -6.61 0.21
C VAL A 104 4.43 -5.54 0.50
N THR A 105 3.92 -4.91 -0.55
CA THR A 105 2.80 -3.98 -0.46
C THR A 105 1.49 -4.75 -0.57
N ILE A 106 0.65 -4.64 0.44
CA ILE A 106 -0.69 -5.25 0.45
C ILE A 106 -1.68 -4.24 -0.10
N ILE A 107 -2.45 -4.67 -1.11
CA ILE A 107 -3.51 -3.87 -1.73
C ILE A 107 -4.83 -4.60 -1.51
N ALA A 108 -5.77 -3.97 -0.83
CA ALA A 108 -7.13 -4.45 -0.73
C ALA A 108 -7.91 -4.04 -1.98
N TRP A 109 -8.49 -5.00 -2.71
CA TRP A 109 -9.40 -4.75 -3.81
C TRP A 109 -10.83 -5.07 -3.39
N LEU A 110 -11.71 -4.07 -3.48
CA LEU A 110 -13.11 -4.12 -3.08
C LEU A 110 -14.00 -3.88 -4.30
N PRO A 111 -14.34 -4.93 -5.07
CA PRO A 111 -15.25 -4.79 -6.22
C PRO A 111 -16.71 -4.50 -5.80
N GLU A 112 -17.05 -4.82 -4.54
CA GLU A 112 -18.35 -4.64 -3.93
C GLU A 112 -18.18 -4.09 -2.52
N SER A 113 -19.27 -3.60 -1.91
CA SER A 113 -19.25 -3.11 -0.53
C SER A 113 -18.79 -4.19 0.44
N VAL A 114 -17.94 -3.79 1.39
CA VAL A 114 -17.40 -4.69 2.41
C VAL A 114 -17.78 -4.19 3.80
N THR A 115 -18.61 -4.96 4.49
CA THR A 115 -19.09 -4.68 5.84
C THR A 115 -18.69 -5.76 6.84
N GLY A 116 -18.96 -5.53 8.12
CA GLY A 116 -18.62 -6.50 9.17
C GLY A 116 -17.11 -6.60 9.39
N HIS A 117 -16.69 -7.71 9.99
CA HIS A 117 -15.28 -7.87 10.36
C HIS A 117 -14.33 -7.90 9.15
N ASN A 118 -14.80 -8.30 7.97
CA ASN A 118 -13.95 -8.33 6.77
C ASN A 118 -13.40 -6.94 6.41
N ALA A 119 -14.10 -5.87 6.77
CA ALA A 119 -13.62 -4.51 6.60
C ALA A 119 -12.30 -4.23 7.37
N ILE A 120 -12.06 -4.92 8.50
CA ILE A 120 -10.80 -4.78 9.26
C ILE A 120 -9.61 -5.20 8.40
N LEU A 121 -9.77 -6.26 7.60
CA LEU A 121 -8.69 -6.71 6.72
C LEU A 121 -8.39 -5.69 5.62
N ALA A 122 -9.42 -5.08 5.04
CA ALA A 122 -9.23 -4.01 4.05
C ALA A 122 -8.50 -2.80 4.65
N LEU A 123 -8.89 -2.39 5.86
CA LEU A 123 -8.27 -1.26 6.57
C LEU A 123 -6.82 -1.54 7.00
N SER A 124 -6.41 -2.80 7.09
CA SER A 124 -5.04 -3.19 7.41
C SER A 124 -4.08 -3.14 6.22
N ALA A 125 -4.60 -3.01 4.98
CA ALA A 125 -3.80 -2.91 3.77
C ALA A 125 -3.12 -1.54 3.65
N GLN A 126 -1.97 -1.48 2.97
CA GLN A 126 -1.29 -0.22 2.68
C GLN A 126 -2.05 0.62 1.65
N GLU A 127 -2.73 -0.03 0.74
CA GLU A 127 -3.55 0.62 -0.29
C GLU A 127 -4.92 -0.04 -0.36
N ILE A 128 -5.95 0.76 -0.63
CA ILE A 128 -7.32 0.30 -0.79
C ILE A 128 -7.81 0.79 -2.15
N ALA A 129 -8.12 -0.15 -3.03
CA ALA A 129 -8.83 0.11 -4.28
C ALA A 129 -10.28 -0.31 -4.11
N ILE A 130 -11.19 0.63 -4.30
CA ILE A 130 -12.63 0.41 -4.12
C ILE A 130 -13.37 0.77 -5.40
N ALA A 131 -14.36 -0.06 -5.78
CA ALA A 131 -15.22 0.26 -6.92
C ALA A 131 -16.09 1.51 -6.63
N PRO A 132 -16.46 2.32 -7.65
CA PRO A 132 -17.11 3.59 -7.44
C PRO A 132 -18.41 3.54 -6.64
N ASP A 133 -19.14 2.43 -6.72
CA ASP A 133 -20.44 2.26 -6.03
C ASP A 133 -20.32 1.37 -4.77
N ALA A 134 -19.09 1.00 -4.39
CA ALA A 134 -18.85 0.18 -3.22
C ALA A 134 -18.60 1.03 -1.97
N GLU A 135 -18.96 0.49 -0.82
CA GLU A 135 -18.73 1.10 0.50
C GLU A 135 -17.87 0.20 1.37
N LEU A 136 -17.04 0.82 2.20
CA LEU A 136 -16.23 0.13 3.22
C LEU A 136 -16.63 0.64 4.60
N GLY A 137 -16.94 -0.28 5.54
CA GLY A 137 -17.22 0.13 6.91
C GLY A 137 -18.22 -0.75 7.63
N ASN A 138 -19.03 -0.14 8.50
CA ASN A 138 -20.08 -0.81 9.30
C ASN A 138 -19.58 -2.12 9.94
N ILE A 139 -18.40 -2.06 10.56
CA ILE A 139 -17.68 -3.23 11.09
C ILE A 139 -18.53 -4.01 12.08
N GLY A 140 -19.30 -3.30 12.90
CA GLY A 140 -20.22 -3.87 13.89
C GLY A 140 -21.60 -4.24 13.34
N ARG A 141 -21.88 -4.04 12.05
CA ARG A 141 -23.19 -4.28 11.41
C ARG A 141 -24.33 -3.59 12.14
N GLY A 142 -24.18 -2.27 12.35
CA GLY A 142 -25.16 -1.43 13.04
C GLY A 142 -25.08 -1.47 14.56
N LYS A 143 -24.17 -2.24 15.13
CA LYS A 143 -23.91 -2.31 16.59
C LYS A 143 -22.49 -1.86 16.88
N ALA A 144 -22.27 -1.32 18.09
CA ALA A 144 -20.91 -1.04 18.51
C ALA A 144 -20.12 -2.34 18.68
N VAL A 145 -18.92 -2.39 18.11
CA VAL A 145 -17.94 -3.44 18.40
C VAL A 145 -17.55 -3.34 19.89
N PRO A 146 -17.39 -4.44 20.64
CA PRO A 146 -16.96 -4.40 22.04
C PRO A 146 -15.67 -3.58 22.22
N ALA A 147 -15.56 -2.84 23.32
CA ALA A 147 -14.48 -1.88 23.54
C ALA A 147 -13.07 -2.49 23.50
N ASP A 148 -12.91 -3.69 24.05
CA ASP A 148 -11.67 -4.46 24.01
C ASP A 148 -11.24 -4.81 22.59
N LYS A 149 -12.19 -5.19 21.74
CA LYS A 149 -11.94 -5.47 20.32
C LYS A 149 -11.66 -4.20 19.52
N ARG A 150 -12.36 -3.09 19.82
CA ARG A 150 -12.08 -1.82 19.17
C ARG A 150 -10.64 -1.39 19.40
N GLU A 151 -10.17 -1.45 20.65
CA GLU A 151 -8.78 -1.09 20.97
C GLU A 151 -7.77 -1.99 20.25
N GLN A 152 -8.03 -3.30 20.14
CA GLN A 152 -7.19 -4.21 19.35
C GLN A 152 -7.11 -3.79 17.88
N VAL A 153 -8.25 -3.44 17.26
CA VAL A 153 -8.28 -2.97 15.86
C VAL A 153 -7.52 -1.66 15.71
N LEU A 154 -7.71 -0.68 16.61
CA LEU A 154 -7.00 0.58 16.56
C LEU A 154 -5.49 0.39 16.70
N GLN A 155 -5.01 -0.49 17.58
CA GLN A 155 -3.59 -0.83 17.70
C GLN A 155 -3.03 -1.45 16.40
N LEU A 156 -3.81 -2.27 15.73
CA LEU A 156 -3.46 -2.86 14.44
C LEU A 156 -3.33 -1.78 13.36
N ILE A 157 -4.32 -0.87 13.27
CA ILE A 157 -4.31 0.23 12.29
C ILE A 157 -3.14 1.18 12.51
N ARG A 158 -2.81 1.52 13.76
CA ARG A 158 -1.64 2.36 14.10
C ARG A 158 -0.30 1.75 13.67
N ARG A 159 -0.22 0.43 13.53
CA ARG A 159 0.93 -0.28 12.95
C ARG A 159 0.86 -0.32 11.41
N GLY A 160 -0.32 -0.16 10.86
CA GLY A 160 -0.56 -0.14 9.41
C GLY A 160 0.18 1.01 8.74
N ARG A 161 0.47 0.84 7.46
CA ARG A 161 1.24 1.82 6.67
C ARG A 161 0.36 2.67 5.75
N ASN A 162 -0.96 2.64 5.92
CA ASN A 162 -1.89 3.46 5.15
C ASN A 162 -2.12 4.81 5.85
N PRO A 163 -1.60 5.92 5.33
CA PRO A 163 -1.73 7.23 5.97
C PRO A 163 -3.16 7.82 5.87
N LEU A 164 -4.01 7.25 5.02
CA LEU A 164 -5.39 7.71 4.83
C LEU A 164 -6.35 7.10 5.85
N VAL A 165 -5.94 6.03 6.52
CA VAL A 165 -6.75 5.34 7.54
C VAL A 165 -6.26 5.74 8.91
N ASN A 166 -7.07 6.49 9.65
CA ASN A 166 -6.76 6.93 11.01
C ASN A 166 -7.77 6.40 12.04
N ASP A 167 -7.45 6.59 13.32
CA ASP A 167 -8.26 6.12 14.45
C ASP A 167 -9.71 6.60 14.40
N SER A 168 -9.96 7.87 14.04
CA SER A 168 -11.30 8.47 14.01
C SER A 168 -12.17 7.85 12.93
N ILE A 169 -11.62 7.58 11.74
CA ILE A 169 -12.34 6.88 10.66
C ILE A 169 -12.73 5.47 11.13
N VAL A 170 -11.76 4.74 11.68
CA VAL A 170 -11.97 3.35 12.09
C VAL A 170 -12.94 3.26 13.30
N GLU A 171 -12.82 4.17 14.26
CA GLU A 171 -13.77 4.24 15.38
C GLU A 171 -15.19 4.54 14.89
N ALA A 172 -15.35 5.45 13.92
CA ALA A 172 -16.64 5.75 13.31
C ALA A 172 -17.26 4.55 12.58
N MET A 173 -16.43 3.66 11.99
CA MET A 173 -16.90 2.42 11.36
C MET A 173 -17.26 1.33 12.38
N MET A 174 -16.64 1.35 13.57
CA MET A 174 -16.85 0.35 14.63
C MET A 174 -17.94 0.73 15.63
N ASN A 175 -18.24 2.02 15.75
CA ASN A 175 -19.08 2.53 16.82
C ASN A 175 -20.12 3.53 16.27
N PRO A 176 -21.40 3.17 16.19
CA PRO A 176 -22.44 4.11 15.76
C PRO A 176 -22.48 5.42 16.58
N ALA A 177 -22.10 5.38 17.86
CA ALA A 177 -22.10 6.57 18.71
C ALA A 177 -20.94 7.53 18.44
N ALA A 178 -19.87 7.10 17.74
CA ALA A 178 -18.80 7.97 17.32
C ALA A 178 -19.26 8.88 16.18
N ASP A 179 -18.86 10.14 16.20
CA ASP A 179 -19.02 11.09 15.10
C ASP A 179 -17.74 11.15 14.26
N LEU A 180 -17.87 11.63 13.03
CA LEU A 180 -16.73 11.88 12.14
C LEU A 180 -16.95 13.17 11.36
N GLN A 181 -15.95 14.01 11.34
CA GLN A 181 -15.95 15.29 10.66
C GLN A 181 -14.69 15.42 9.78
N GLN A 182 -14.85 16.05 8.63
CA GLN A 182 -13.76 16.49 7.79
C GLN A 182 -13.39 17.91 8.21
N ALA A 183 -12.18 18.09 8.71
CA ALA A 183 -11.68 19.37 9.17
C ALA A 183 -10.52 19.85 8.29
N THR A 184 -10.55 21.12 7.87
CA THR A 184 -9.39 21.78 7.29
C THR A 184 -8.60 22.41 8.41
N ILE A 185 -7.31 22.06 8.55
CA ILE A 185 -6.41 22.60 9.57
C ILE A 185 -5.33 23.44 8.88
N ILE A 186 -4.90 24.51 9.54
CA ILE A 186 -3.73 25.29 9.11
C ILE A 186 -2.53 24.81 9.92
N VAL A 187 -1.50 24.34 9.21
CA VAL A 187 -0.24 23.84 9.79
C VAL A 187 0.89 24.72 9.34
N GLY A 188 1.78 25.09 10.26
CA GLY A 188 2.91 25.99 10.00
C GLY A 188 2.62 27.44 10.42
N GLU A 189 3.59 28.32 10.25
CA GLU A 189 3.51 29.74 10.59
C GLU A 189 3.99 30.61 9.41
N GLY A 190 3.31 31.73 9.17
CA GLY A 190 3.71 32.75 8.21
C GLY A 190 3.77 32.25 6.76
N ALA A 191 4.92 32.35 6.12
CA ALA A 191 5.09 31.98 4.71
C ALA A 191 5.09 30.44 4.43
N GLU A 192 5.15 29.63 5.48
CA GLU A 192 5.12 28.16 5.41
C GLU A 192 3.76 27.57 5.82
N GLU A 193 2.72 28.42 5.92
CA GLU A 193 1.37 27.92 6.18
C GLU A 193 0.89 26.99 5.06
N SER A 194 0.42 25.80 5.46
CA SER A 194 -0.23 24.85 4.57
C SER A 194 -1.61 24.45 5.10
N ARG A 195 -2.53 24.14 4.17
CA ARG A 195 -3.85 23.60 4.52
C ARG A 195 -3.83 22.10 4.42
N GLU A 196 -4.24 21.45 5.49
CA GLU A 196 -4.35 19.99 5.57
C GLU A 196 -5.79 19.60 5.88
N VAL A 197 -6.32 18.65 5.13
CA VAL A 197 -7.64 18.07 5.39
C VAL A 197 -7.47 16.80 6.20
N ARG A 198 -8.14 16.74 7.36
CA ARG A 198 -8.14 15.56 8.24
C ARG A 198 -9.55 15.11 8.58
N PHE A 199 -9.69 13.82 8.81
CA PHE A 199 -10.92 13.23 9.35
C PHE A 199 -10.75 13.02 10.85
N LEU A 200 -11.56 13.68 11.66
CA LEU A 200 -11.41 13.79 13.10
C LEU A 200 -12.79 13.70 13.80
N SER A 201 -12.81 13.26 15.05
CA SER A 201 -13.98 13.41 15.90
C SER A 201 -14.16 14.86 16.35
N SER A 202 -15.37 15.26 16.74
CA SER A 202 -15.62 16.59 17.32
C SER A 202 -14.81 16.86 18.58
N THR A 203 -14.45 15.81 19.33
CA THR A 203 -13.58 15.93 20.51
C THR A 203 -12.15 16.27 20.14
N GLU A 204 -11.60 15.64 19.08
CA GLU A 204 -10.26 15.94 18.61
C GLU A 204 -10.17 17.34 18.00
N ILE A 205 -11.20 17.77 17.26
CA ILE A 205 -11.26 19.13 16.71
C ILE A 205 -11.23 20.17 17.83
N ARG A 206 -12.04 19.97 18.88
CA ARG A 206 -12.01 20.87 20.05
C ARG A 206 -10.65 20.91 20.70
N LYS A 207 -10.01 19.76 20.88
CA LYS A 207 -8.67 19.71 21.45
C LYS A 207 -7.65 20.50 20.61
N LEU A 208 -7.69 20.34 19.28
CA LEU A 208 -6.83 21.14 18.39
C LEU A 208 -7.06 22.63 18.52
N GLN A 209 -8.33 23.06 18.61
CA GLN A 209 -8.68 24.47 18.82
C GLN A 209 -8.23 24.99 20.19
N ASP A 210 -8.36 24.20 21.25
CA ASP A 210 -7.87 24.50 22.59
C ASP A 210 -6.32 24.62 22.62
N ASP A 211 -5.64 23.80 21.82
CA ASP A 211 -4.19 23.84 21.62
C ASP A 211 -3.73 25.00 20.69
N GLY A 212 -4.67 25.84 20.21
CA GLY A 212 -4.39 27.02 19.39
C GLY A 212 -4.25 26.73 17.89
N VAL A 213 -4.58 25.54 17.43
CA VAL A 213 -4.57 25.20 16.00
C VAL A 213 -5.77 25.82 15.29
N MET A 214 -5.52 26.53 14.19
CA MET A 214 -6.60 27.11 13.38
C MET A 214 -7.32 26.03 12.56
N VAL A 215 -8.63 25.93 12.77
CA VAL A 215 -9.54 25.01 12.05
C VAL A 215 -10.62 25.84 11.35
N PRO A 216 -10.35 26.37 10.16
CA PRO A 216 -11.26 27.30 9.48
C PRO A 216 -12.52 26.66 8.92
N GLU A 217 -12.52 25.38 8.68
CA GLU A 217 -13.64 24.68 8.04
C GLU A 217 -13.84 23.29 8.69
N VAL A 218 -15.09 22.98 8.97
CA VAL A 218 -15.48 21.66 9.53
C VAL A 218 -16.78 21.22 8.83
N ASN A 219 -16.76 20.07 8.21
CA ASN A 219 -17.90 19.47 7.54
C ASN A 219 -18.26 18.13 8.21
N GLU A 220 -19.52 17.94 8.56
CA GLU A 220 -19.97 16.68 9.13
C GLU A 220 -19.97 15.58 8.05
N VAL A 221 -19.28 14.47 8.34
CA VAL A 221 -19.23 13.29 7.47
C VAL A 221 -20.15 12.20 8.02
N LYS A 222 -20.14 11.99 9.32
CA LYS A 222 -20.98 11.01 9.99
C LYS A 222 -21.46 11.58 11.34
N PRO A 223 -22.79 11.80 11.52
CA PRO A 223 -23.33 12.18 12.81
C PRO A 223 -23.28 11.01 13.81
N SER A 224 -23.26 11.33 15.10
CA SER A 224 -23.43 10.34 16.15
C SER A 224 -24.79 9.64 15.99
N GLY A 225 -24.82 8.31 16.12
CA GLY A 225 -25.99 7.47 15.92
C GLY A 225 -26.16 6.90 14.52
N ALA A 226 -25.42 7.39 13.52
CA ALA A 226 -25.38 6.82 12.18
C ALA A 226 -24.41 5.64 12.06
N VAL A 227 -24.60 4.82 11.03
CA VAL A 227 -23.66 3.76 10.67
C VAL A 227 -22.51 4.36 9.87
N GLY A 228 -21.26 3.97 10.18
CA GLY A 228 -20.07 4.44 9.47
C GLY A 228 -19.69 3.49 8.36
N SER A 229 -20.10 3.82 7.12
CA SER A 229 -19.51 3.26 5.90
C SER A 229 -19.21 4.40 4.91
N PHE A 230 -18.13 4.26 4.17
CA PHE A 230 -17.58 5.31 3.32
C PHE A 230 -17.15 4.76 1.97
N THR A 231 -17.22 5.59 0.94
CA THR A 231 -16.76 5.32 -0.43
C THR A 231 -15.42 5.95 -0.71
#